data_2c8a76cb9db67f179662ea73fcca01d9
#
_entry.id   2c8a76cb9db67f179662ea73fcca01d9
#
_cell.length_a   1.000
_cell.length_b   1.000
_cell.length_c   1.000
_cell.angle_alpha   90.00
_cell.angle_beta   90.00
_cell.angle_gamma   90.00
#
_symmetry.space_group_name_H-M   'P 1'
#
loop_
_entity.id
_entity.type
_entity.pdbx_description
1 polymer ?
#
loop_
_entity_poly.entity_id
_entity_poly.type
_entity_poly.pdbx_seq_one_letter_code
_entity_poly.pdbx_strand_id
1 'polypeptide(L)'
;MASDVDTAPLVGRADQLAALRSALLDDVAQGHTAAVFLTGESGVGKTRLLAEVSARLRDAGALVLTGTCLDIGDASPLHPLRQALRRFDAELTAAQARTSSAVRGLLQMFDDETPGPDGAGALLERVSRGLHLVAGGRPLVIVLDDLQWVDRSTRQLLLYLLAGLGDLQLSVLAAIRAEALQGAHPLRRVLTELRRLRSVRVVDLAPLDRADTDRLAAAVVGRPLAPDATELVWQRSGGNPFVAEELARALRDGRDGLSDTLREIFLARVDALPQHAHAVVHAVAAGVEPVEHWLLAQVVRLPEEELIEAVRAAVAHRLLVGADEGYRLRHRLVAEVLAHELLPAERSALHRRYAEALTSATAELHQARLAHHWRLAEALTSATAELHQARLAHHWRLAG
;
A
#
# COMPACT_ATOMS: atom_id res chain seq x y z
N MET A 1 -4.69 9.62 25.73
CA MET A 1 -3.55 8.71 25.94
C MET A 1 -3.52 7.76 24.74
N ALA A 2 -2.80 8.13 23.66
CA ALA A 2 -2.51 7.20 22.60
C ALA A 2 -1.41 6.26 23.11
N SER A 3 -1.69 4.97 23.13
CA SER A 3 -0.73 3.93 23.47
C SER A 3 0.52 4.11 22.61
N ASP A 4 1.67 4.20 23.28
CA ASP A 4 3.01 3.98 22.69
C ASP A 4 3.01 2.58 22.06
N VAL A 5 2.54 2.50 20.82
CA VAL A 5 2.83 1.37 19.97
C VAL A 5 4.31 1.51 19.64
N ASP A 6 5.08 0.52 20.06
CA ASP A 6 6.51 0.27 19.85
C ASP A 6 6.87 0.55 18.36
N THR A 7 7.05 1.84 18.06
CA THR A 7 7.18 2.31 16.67
C THR A 7 8.65 2.29 16.33
N ALA A 8 9.09 1.29 15.56
CA ALA A 8 10.47 1.18 15.10
C ALA A 8 10.96 2.50 14.46
N PRO A 9 12.24 2.87 14.47
CA PRO A 9 12.72 4.13 13.88
C PRO A 9 12.50 4.17 12.36
N LEU A 10 12.36 5.37 11.77
CA LEU A 10 12.35 5.53 10.33
C LEU A 10 13.75 5.26 9.78
N VAL A 11 13.91 4.16 9.06
CA VAL A 11 15.20 3.69 8.51
C VAL A 11 15.24 3.92 7.00
N GLY A 12 16.40 4.27 6.45
CA GLY A 12 16.65 4.29 5.00
C GLY A 12 15.93 5.40 4.22
N ARG A 13 15.51 6.48 4.90
CA ARG A 13 14.74 7.57 4.27
C ARG A 13 15.34 8.96 4.48
N ALA A 14 16.61 9.04 4.84
CA ALA A 14 17.27 10.31 5.15
C ALA A 14 17.27 11.28 3.96
N ASP A 15 17.60 10.78 2.79
CA ASP A 15 17.64 11.60 1.55
C ASP A 15 16.27 12.07 1.14
N GLN A 16 15.25 11.17 1.23
CA GLN A 16 13.86 11.53 0.96
C GLN A 16 13.35 12.59 1.94
N LEU A 17 13.66 12.45 3.24
CA LEU A 17 13.33 13.44 4.26
C LEU A 17 13.95 14.81 3.97
N ALA A 18 15.24 14.85 3.62
CA ALA A 18 15.94 16.08 3.31
C ALA A 18 15.35 16.75 2.05
N ALA A 19 15.11 15.96 0.99
CA ALA A 19 14.54 16.45 -0.26
C ALA A 19 13.09 16.96 -0.08
N LEU A 20 12.27 16.26 0.72
CA LEU A 20 10.90 16.68 1.01
C LEU A 20 10.86 17.96 1.85
N ARG A 21 11.70 18.05 2.87
CA ARG A 21 11.80 19.25 3.68
C ARG A 21 12.18 20.47 2.83
N SER A 22 13.23 20.34 2.00
CA SER A 22 13.66 21.42 1.11
C SER A 22 12.55 21.82 0.15
N ALA A 23 11.92 20.85 -0.54
CA ALA A 23 10.84 21.13 -1.49
C ALA A 23 9.61 21.82 -0.86
N LEU A 24 9.31 21.53 0.42
CA LEU A 24 8.10 22.04 1.07
C LEU A 24 8.32 23.33 1.89
N LEU A 25 9.53 23.62 2.32
CA LEU A 25 9.85 24.83 3.09
C LEU A 25 10.55 25.89 2.25
N ASP A 26 11.56 25.51 1.47
CA ASP A 26 12.38 26.47 0.74
C ASP A 26 11.59 27.07 -0.42
N ASP A 27 10.76 26.28 -1.13
CA ASP A 27 9.89 26.79 -2.18
C ASP A 27 8.82 27.76 -1.61
N VAL A 28 8.24 27.42 -0.45
CA VAL A 28 7.25 28.28 0.23
C VAL A 28 7.88 29.56 0.78
N ALA A 29 9.09 29.49 1.35
CA ALA A 29 9.83 30.67 1.83
C ALA A 29 10.15 31.67 0.70
N GLN A 30 10.18 31.17 -0.56
CA GLN A 30 10.35 31.98 -1.78
C GLN A 30 9.01 32.48 -2.35
N GLY A 31 7.90 32.24 -1.66
CA GLY A 31 6.57 32.65 -2.11
C GLY A 31 5.95 31.73 -3.17
N HIS A 32 6.52 30.53 -3.39
CA HIS A 32 6.02 29.57 -4.36
C HIS A 32 5.15 28.52 -3.70
N THR A 33 4.05 28.16 -4.34
CA THR A 33 3.27 26.97 -3.98
C THR A 33 4.02 25.72 -4.43
N ALA A 34 4.17 24.75 -3.54
CA ALA A 34 4.80 23.47 -3.85
C ALA A 34 3.86 22.30 -3.56
N ALA A 35 3.95 21.23 -4.36
CA ALA A 35 3.25 20.00 -4.06
C ALA A 35 4.13 18.78 -4.29
N VAL A 36 4.11 17.86 -3.34
CA VAL A 36 4.79 16.58 -3.44
C VAL A 36 3.79 15.44 -3.25
N PHE A 37 3.71 14.57 -4.24
CA PHE A 37 2.90 13.35 -4.19
C PHE A 37 3.83 12.14 -4.03
N LEU A 38 3.75 11.50 -2.87
CA LEU A 38 4.45 10.25 -2.59
C LEU A 38 3.65 9.09 -3.18
N THR A 39 4.24 8.38 -4.12
CA THR A 39 3.69 7.13 -4.66
C THR A 39 4.46 5.94 -4.12
N GLY A 40 3.88 4.78 -4.13
CA GLY A 40 4.55 3.54 -3.71
C GLY A 40 3.58 2.49 -3.23
N GLU A 41 4.09 1.28 -3.03
CA GLU A 41 3.29 0.15 -2.57
C GLU A 41 2.66 0.35 -1.20
N SER A 42 1.60 -0.42 -0.94
CA SER A 42 1.06 -0.53 0.42
C SER A 42 2.13 -1.12 1.36
N GLY A 43 2.29 -0.52 2.55
CA GLY A 43 3.29 -0.96 3.52
C GLY A 43 4.71 -0.43 3.29
N VAL A 44 5.00 0.32 2.21
CA VAL A 44 6.35 0.85 1.91
C VAL A 44 6.79 2.00 2.84
N GLY A 45 5.90 2.44 3.74
CA GLY A 45 6.20 3.46 4.74
C GLY A 45 5.77 4.89 4.37
N LYS A 46 4.84 5.09 3.43
CA LYS A 46 4.35 6.45 3.04
C LYS A 46 3.78 7.23 4.22
N THR A 47 2.81 6.66 4.93
CA THR A 47 2.16 7.27 6.11
C THR A 47 3.19 7.67 7.17
N ARG A 48 4.17 6.81 7.40
CA ARG A 48 5.24 7.07 8.37
C ARG A 48 6.15 8.21 7.93
N LEU A 49 6.52 8.24 6.64
CA LEU A 49 7.29 9.34 6.08
C LEU A 49 6.51 10.65 6.14
N LEU A 50 5.19 10.64 5.87
CA LEU A 50 4.32 11.81 6.05
C LEU A 50 4.35 12.32 7.49
N ALA A 51 4.25 11.43 8.48
CA ALA A 51 4.25 11.79 9.90
C ALA A 51 5.58 12.43 10.31
N GLU A 52 6.71 11.83 9.92
CA GLU A 52 8.04 12.34 10.23
C GLU A 52 8.34 13.70 9.57
N VAL A 53 7.97 13.85 8.28
CA VAL A 53 8.09 15.14 7.59
C VAL A 53 7.20 16.17 8.25
N SER A 54 5.96 15.83 8.61
CA SER A 54 5.02 16.73 9.29
C SER A 54 5.57 17.23 10.63
N ALA A 55 6.20 16.37 11.42
CA ALA A 55 6.84 16.77 12.67
C ALA A 55 7.95 17.80 12.43
N ARG A 56 8.85 17.50 11.51
CA ARG A 56 9.97 18.41 11.17
C ARG A 56 9.51 19.74 10.60
N LEU A 57 8.40 19.76 9.84
CA LEU A 57 7.81 20.99 9.32
C LEU A 57 7.22 21.86 10.44
N ARG A 58 6.54 21.22 11.44
CA ARG A 58 6.05 21.93 12.63
C ARG A 58 7.18 22.52 13.45
N ASP A 59 8.26 21.77 13.67
CA ASP A 59 9.46 22.23 14.37
C ASP A 59 10.11 23.43 13.67
N ALA A 60 10.01 23.50 12.34
CA ALA A 60 10.46 24.63 11.53
C ALA A 60 9.46 25.81 11.50
N GLY A 61 8.36 25.77 12.28
CA GLY A 61 7.37 26.85 12.41
C GLY A 61 6.22 26.84 11.40
N ALA A 62 6.15 25.85 10.51
CA ALA A 62 5.04 25.73 9.58
C ALA A 62 3.75 25.31 10.29
N LEU A 63 2.61 25.80 9.79
CA LEU A 63 1.31 25.25 10.14
C LEU A 63 1.06 24.00 9.30
N VAL A 64 0.91 22.83 9.95
CA VAL A 64 0.69 21.57 9.26
C VAL A 64 -0.71 21.04 9.57
N LEU A 65 -1.56 20.99 8.56
CA LEU A 65 -2.91 20.43 8.61
C LEU A 65 -2.89 19.01 8.03
N THR A 66 -3.14 18.01 8.86
CA THR A 66 -3.08 16.59 8.46
C THR A 66 -4.47 15.97 8.38
N GLY A 67 -4.86 15.49 7.19
CA GLY A 67 -6.11 14.79 6.95
C GLY A 67 -5.88 13.42 6.31
N THR A 68 -6.84 12.53 6.53
CA THR A 68 -6.86 11.19 5.90
C THR A 68 -8.06 11.09 4.97
N CYS A 69 -7.84 10.69 3.74
CA CYS A 69 -8.92 10.39 2.81
C CYS A 69 -9.50 9.00 3.12
N LEU A 70 -10.81 8.89 3.17
CA LEU A 70 -11.51 7.65 3.49
C LEU A 70 -12.37 7.20 2.32
N ASP A 71 -12.52 5.91 2.15
CA ASP A 71 -13.42 5.31 1.14
C ASP A 71 -14.88 5.35 1.62
N ILE A 72 -15.41 6.56 1.76
CA ILE A 72 -16.81 6.82 2.14
C ILE A 72 -17.62 7.45 1.00
N GLY A 73 -17.06 7.44 -0.21
CA GLY A 73 -17.63 8.11 -1.36
C GLY A 73 -17.70 9.64 -1.22
N ASP A 74 -18.55 10.28 -2.03
CA ASP A 74 -18.73 11.75 -2.01
C ASP A 74 -19.69 12.23 -0.90
N ALA A 75 -19.98 11.40 0.09
CA ALA A 75 -20.97 11.69 1.14
C ALA A 75 -20.57 12.84 2.08
N SER A 76 -19.29 13.21 2.13
CA SER A 76 -18.79 14.30 2.97
C SER A 76 -17.77 15.15 2.23
N PRO A 77 -18.21 16.24 1.56
CA PRO A 77 -17.32 17.15 0.85
C PRO A 77 -16.21 17.71 1.74
N LEU A 78 -14.99 17.82 1.21
CA LEU A 78 -13.82 18.35 1.92
C LEU A 78 -13.49 17.59 3.22
N HIS A 79 -13.89 16.31 3.32
CA HIS A 79 -13.74 15.50 4.54
C HIS A 79 -12.34 15.56 5.16
N PRO A 80 -11.23 15.30 4.43
CA PRO A 80 -9.89 15.30 5.02
C PRO A 80 -9.48 16.68 5.54
N LEU A 81 -9.91 17.75 4.89
CA LEU A 81 -9.62 19.12 5.37
C LEU A 81 -10.45 19.47 6.61
N ARG A 82 -11.73 19.10 6.65
CA ARG A 82 -12.58 19.24 7.85
C ARG A 82 -11.98 18.51 9.04
N GLN A 83 -11.55 17.29 8.84
CA GLN A 83 -10.89 16.48 9.88
C GLN A 83 -9.61 17.16 10.39
N ALA A 84 -8.76 17.65 9.48
CA ALA A 84 -7.53 18.34 9.82
C ALA A 84 -7.78 19.62 10.63
N LEU A 85 -8.75 20.44 10.21
CA LEU A 85 -9.12 21.66 10.91
C LEU A 85 -9.72 21.41 12.29
N ARG A 86 -10.59 20.41 12.45
CA ARG A 86 -11.16 20.03 13.76
C ARG A 86 -10.07 19.56 14.73
N ARG A 87 -9.10 18.77 14.26
CA ARG A 87 -7.96 18.35 15.09
C ARG A 87 -7.13 19.56 15.52
N PHE A 88 -6.84 20.44 14.56
CA PHE A 88 -6.07 21.64 14.83
C PHE A 88 -6.80 22.58 15.83
N ASP A 89 -8.12 22.82 15.68
CA ASP A 89 -8.90 23.62 16.66
C ASP A 89 -8.83 23.05 18.08
N ALA A 90 -8.86 21.72 18.22
CA ALA A 90 -8.78 21.03 19.50
C ALA A 90 -7.40 21.17 20.18
N GLU A 91 -6.34 21.43 19.43
CA GLU A 91 -4.98 21.64 19.93
C GLU A 91 -4.71 23.12 20.30
N LEU A 92 -5.59 24.05 19.88
CA LEU A 92 -5.40 25.49 20.15
C LEU A 92 -5.68 25.85 21.60
N THR A 93 -4.81 26.68 22.14
CA THR A 93 -4.94 27.25 23.49
C THR A 93 -5.85 28.49 23.50
N ALA A 94 -6.30 28.91 24.68
CA ALA A 94 -7.09 30.14 24.84
C ALA A 94 -6.36 31.40 24.32
N ALA A 95 -5.03 31.41 24.36
CA ALA A 95 -4.24 32.51 23.78
C ALA A 95 -4.33 32.61 22.25
N GLN A 96 -4.78 31.56 21.59
CA GLN A 96 -4.91 31.46 20.11
C GLN A 96 -6.36 31.66 19.65
N ALA A 97 -7.18 32.37 20.42
CA ALA A 97 -8.61 32.58 20.16
C ALA A 97 -8.94 33.11 18.75
N ARG A 98 -8.06 34.00 18.18
CA ARG A 98 -8.25 34.50 16.81
C ARG A 98 -8.12 33.39 15.77
N THR A 99 -7.12 32.52 15.92
CA THR A 99 -6.92 31.36 15.03
C THR A 99 -8.09 30.39 15.17
N SER A 100 -8.53 30.10 16.40
CA SER A 100 -9.70 29.25 16.63
C SER A 100 -10.97 29.82 16.00
N SER A 101 -11.18 31.16 16.08
CA SER A 101 -12.31 31.80 15.40
C SER A 101 -12.24 31.65 13.86
N ALA A 102 -11.06 31.79 13.27
CA ALA A 102 -10.86 31.59 11.84
C ALA A 102 -11.12 30.14 11.41
N VAL A 103 -10.65 29.15 12.20
CA VAL A 103 -10.90 27.72 11.96
C VAL A 103 -12.40 27.42 12.04
N ARG A 104 -13.10 27.88 13.06
CA ARG A 104 -14.55 27.67 13.21
C ARG A 104 -15.34 28.33 12.10
N GLY A 105 -14.98 29.54 11.69
CA GLY A 105 -15.59 30.20 10.54
C GLY A 105 -15.42 29.40 9.24
N LEU A 106 -14.24 28.81 9.04
CA LEU A 106 -14.01 27.95 7.88
C LEU A 106 -14.81 26.63 7.96
N LEU A 107 -14.90 26.02 9.14
CA LEU A 107 -15.70 24.81 9.36
C LEU A 107 -17.21 25.08 9.12
N GLN A 108 -17.71 26.23 9.58
CA GLN A 108 -19.11 26.63 9.31
C GLN A 108 -19.39 26.79 7.81
N MET A 109 -18.43 27.36 7.05
CA MET A 109 -18.60 27.43 5.58
C MET A 109 -18.74 26.06 4.91
N PHE A 110 -18.15 25.03 5.50
CA PHE A 110 -18.29 23.65 4.99
C PHE A 110 -19.62 23.02 5.39
N ASP A 111 -20.22 23.44 6.50
CA ASP A 111 -21.51 22.91 6.99
C ASP A 111 -22.72 23.61 6.29
N ASP A 112 -22.52 24.83 5.80
CA ASP A 112 -23.51 25.56 5.00
C ASP A 112 -23.53 24.99 3.56
N GLU A 113 -24.18 23.85 3.36
CA GLU A 113 -24.25 23.08 2.11
C GLU A 113 -24.98 23.77 0.94
N THR A 114 -25.49 24.97 1.11
CA THR A 114 -26.11 25.71 0.01
C THR A 114 -25.03 26.31 -0.88
N PRO A 115 -24.82 25.79 -2.12
CA PRO A 115 -24.05 26.53 -3.11
C PRO A 115 -24.75 27.89 -3.27
N GLY A 116 -24.11 28.96 -2.79
CA GLY A 116 -24.59 30.29 -3.04
C GLY A 116 -24.71 30.53 -4.55
N PRO A 117 -25.44 31.56 -4.99
CA PRO A 117 -25.68 31.86 -6.39
C PRO A 117 -24.40 31.98 -7.24
N ASP A 118 -23.24 32.09 -6.60
CA ASP A 118 -21.95 32.33 -7.25
C ASP A 118 -21.19 31.07 -7.67
N GLY A 119 -21.71 29.87 -7.42
CA GLY A 119 -21.16 28.62 -7.92
C GLY A 119 -19.91 28.11 -7.18
N ALA A 120 -19.36 26.96 -7.67
CA ALA A 120 -18.24 26.26 -7.04
C ALA A 120 -16.94 27.11 -6.92
N GLY A 121 -16.69 28.04 -7.83
CA GLY A 121 -15.51 28.91 -7.82
C GLY A 121 -15.45 29.83 -6.60
N ALA A 122 -16.60 30.45 -6.24
CA ALA A 122 -16.66 31.33 -5.08
C ALA A 122 -16.43 30.58 -3.74
N LEU A 123 -16.86 29.30 -3.66
CA LEU A 123 -16.57 28.47 -2.50
C LEU A 123 -15.06 28.20 -2.38
N LEU A 124 -14.39 27.85 -3.47
CA LEU A 124 -12.95 27.58 -3.49
C LEU A 124 -12.15 28.82 -3.09
N GLU A 125 -12.55 30.01 -3.55
CA GLU A 125 -11.92 31.28 -3.16
C GLU A 125 -12.13 31.59 -1.68
N ARG A 126 -13.34 31.40 -1.14
CA ARG A 126 -13.62 31.58 0.29
C ARG A 126 -12.81 30.62 1.16
N VAL A 127 -12.71 29.35 0.74
CA VAL A 127 -11.88 28.35 1.43
C VAL A 127 -10.40 28.76 1.40
N SER A 128 -9.87 29.19 0.28
CA SER A 128 -8.49 29.68 0.16
C SER A 128 -8.22 30.86 1.09
N ARG A 129 -9.14 31.84 1.13
CA ARG A 129 -9.06 33.00 2.03
C ARG A 129 -9.15 32.59 3.51
N GLY A 130 -10.02 31.63 3.85
CA GLY A 130 -10.14 31.07 5.19
C GLY A 130 -8.83 30.39 5.64
N LEU A 131 -8.23 29.59 4.78
CA LEU A 131 -6.94 28.96 5.03
C LEU A 131 -5.81 29.99 5.25
N HIS A 132 -5.82 31.10 4.50
CA HIS A 132 -4.87 32.19 4.70
C HIS A 132 -5.02 32.81 6.10
N LEU A 133 -6.25 33.04 6.57
CA LEU A 133 -6.51 33.55 7.92
C LEU A 133 -6.08 32.56 9.00
N VAL A 134 -6.33 31.28 8.80
CA VAL A 134 -5.88 30.20 9.72
C VAL A 134 -4.36 30.12 9.77
N ALA A 135 -3.67 30.28 8.64
CA ALA A 135 -2.21 30.28 8.56
C ALA A 135 -1.58 31.43 9.36
N GLY A 136 -2.22 32.61 9.37
CA GLY A 136 -1.77 33.76 10.15
C GLY A 136 -0.35 34.22 9.80
N GLY A 137 0.01 34.18 8.51
CA GLY A 137 1.32 34.51 7.99
C GLY A 137 2.41 33.43 8.13
N ARG A 138 2.08 32.27 8.67
CA ARG A 138 2.98 31.11 8.70
C ARG A 138 2.89 30.32 7.38
N PRO A 139 3.97 29.65 6.94
CA PRO A 139 3.88 28.68 5.86
C PRO A 139 2.83 27.61 6.19
N LEU A 140 1.88 27.38 5.28
CA LEU A 140 0.84 26.37 5.45
C LEU A 140 1.19 25.12 4.65
N VAL A 141 1.17 23.97 5.31
CA VAL A 141 1.32 22.66 4.65
C VAL A 141 0.09 21.82 4.90
N ILE A 142 -0.56 21.40 3.82
CA ILE A 142 -1.67 20.42 3.85
C ILE A 142 -1.09 19.04 3.58
N VAL A 143 -1.26 18.14 4.52
CA VAL A 143 -0.81 16.75 4.43
C VAL A 143 -2.01 15.83 4.27
N LEU A 144 -2.05 15.06 3.19
CA LEU A 144 -3.15 14.16 2.87
C LEU A 144 -2.64 12.72 2.72
N ASP A 145 -3.13 11.84 3.58
CA ASP A 145 -2.85 10.42 3.43
C ASP A 145 -3.96 9.70 2.67
N ASP A 146 -3.60 8.60 2.02
CA ASP A 146 -4.49 7.76 1.22
C ASP A 146 -5.32 8.54 0.18
N LEU A 147 -4.67 9.45 -0.56
CA LEU A 147 -5.31 10.36 -1.53
C LEU A 147 -6.11 9.64 -2.63
N GLN A 148 -5.93 8.33 -2.82
CA GLN A 148 -6.77 7.55 -3.73
C GLN A 148 -8.25 7.58 -3.34
N TRP A 149 -8.57 7.83 -2.08
CA TRP A 149 -9.94 7.94 -1.56
C TRP A 149 -10.45 9.39 -1.45
N VAL A 150 -9.77 10.31 -2.15
CA VAL A 150 -10.11 11.74 -2.08
C VAL A 150 -11.49 12.02 -2.68
N ASP A 151 -12.34 12.74 -1.94
CA ASP A 151 -13.63 13.20 -2.42
C ASP A 151 -13.49 14.23 -3.56
N ARG A 152 -14.56 14.40 -4.34
CA ARG A 152 -14.58 15.30 -5.51
C ARG A 152 -14.25 16.75 -5.14
N SER A 153 -14.77 17.23 -4.03
CA SER A 153 -14.61 18.63 -3.61
C SER A 153 -13.18 18.93 -3.17
N THR A 154 -12.57 18.02 -2.39
CA THR A 154 -11.16 18.12 -2.02
C THR A 154 -10.24 18.08 -3.24
N ARG A 155 -10.53 17.23 -4.21
CA ARG A 155 -9.79 17.17 -5.49
C ARG A 155 -9.87 18.47 -6.27
N GLN A 156 -11.05 19.08 -6.35
CA GLN A 156 -11.22 20.38 -7.01
C GLN A 156 -10.48 21.51 -6.28
N LEU A 157 -10.53 21.50 -4.95
CA LEU A 157 -9.77 22.45 -4.12
C LEU A 157 -8.26 22.33 -4.34
N LEU A 158 -7.72 21.11 -4.36
CA LEU A 158 -6.30 20.88 -4.64
C LEU A 158 -5.89 21.45 -6.01
N LEU A 159 -6.70 21.19 -7.05
CA LEU A 159 -6.44 21.76 -8.38
C LEU A 159 -6.45 23.28 -8.35
N TYR A 160 -7.43 23.89 -7.69
CA TYR A 160 -7.55 25.34 -7.55
C TYR A 160 -6.34 25.95 -6.83
N LEU A 161 -5.97 25.39 -5.69
CA LEU A 161 -4.84 25.90 -4.88
C LEU A 161 -3.49 25.74 -5.61
N LEU A 162 -3.27 24.62 -6.29
CA LEU A 162 -2.02 24.31 -6.97
C LEU A 162 -1.89 25.02 -8.33
N ALA A 163 -3.01 25.43 -8.95
CA ALA A 163 -2.98 26.27 -10.14
C ALA A 163 -2.53 27.72 -9.86
N GLY A 164 -2.26 28.07 -8.60
CA GLY A 164 -1.72 29.38 -8.21
C GLY A 164 -2.75 30.50 -8.24
N LEU A 165 -4.05 30.18 -8.09
CA LEU A 165 -5.13 31.16 -8.11
C LEU A 165 -5.30 31.93 -6.77
N GLY A 166 -4.30 31.87 -5.87
CA GLY A 166 -4.33 32.58 -4.60
C GLY A 166 -2.95 32.99 -4.14
N ASP A 167 -2.86 34.11 -3.40
CA ASP A 167 -1.62 34.63 -2.77
C ASP A 167 -1.21 33.83 -1.52
N LEU A 168 -1.63 32.58 -1.41
CA LEU A 168 -1.37 31.75 -0.24
C LEU A 168 -0.04 31.02 -0.38
N GLN A 169 0.85 31.22 0.57
CA GLN A 169 2.06 30.40 0.74
C GLN A 169 1.64 29.01 1.24
N LEU A 170 1.42 28.10 0.31
CA LEU A 170 0.86 26.77 0.55
C LEU A 170 1.75 25.69 -0.04
N SER A 171 2.01 24.66 0.75
CA SER A 171 2.51 23.39 0.24
C SER A 171 1.51 22.26 0.44
N VAL A 172 1.53 21.29 -0.46
CA VAL A 172 0.75 20.05 -0.35
C VAL A 172 1.72 18.87 -0.33
N LEU A 173 1.54 18.00 0.66
CA LEU A 173 2.23 16.72 0.73
C LEU A 173 1.17 15.62 0.79
N ALA A 174 1.14 14.72 -0.18
CA ALA A 174 0.12 13.68 -0.22
C ALA A 174 0.70 12.30 -0.53
N ALA A 175 0.12 11.26 0.08
CA ALA A 175 0.47 9.87 -0.22
C ALA A 175 -0.61 9.20 -1.05
N ILE A 176 -0.16 8.40 -2.02
CA ILE A 176 -1.01 7.69 -2.98
C ILE A 176 -0.51 6.25 -3.08
N ARG A 177 -1.42 5.30 -3.07
CA ARG A 177 -1.06 3.93 -3.40
C ARG A 177 -0.78 3.82 -4.89
N ALA A 178 0.34 3.23 -5.25
CA ALA A 178 0.73 3.11 -6.66
C ALA A 178 -0.28 2.29 -7.47
N GLU A 179 -1.01 1.38 -6.83
CA GLU A 179 -2.09 0.59 -7.41
C GLU A 179 -3.23 1.47 -7.94
N ALA A 180 -3.56 2.54 -7.21
CA ALA A 180 -4.61 3.48 -7.60
C ALA A 180 -4.26 4.32 -8.83
N LEU A 181 -3.00 4.34 -9.25
CA LEU A 181 -2.57 5.03 -10.47
C LEU A 181 -2.68 4.17 -11.74
N GLN A 182 -3.09 2.92 -11.59
CA GLN A 182 -3.32 1.99 -12.68
C GLN A 182 -4.80 1.98 -13.08
N GLY A 183 -5.07 1.62 -14.33
CA GLY A 183 -6.45 1.55 -14.85
C GLY A 183 -7.13 2.92 -15.05
N ALA A 184 -8.46 2.96 -14.85
CA ALA A 184 -9.32 4.13 -15.11
C ALA A 184 -9.58 5.02 -13.88
N HIS A 185 -8.72 4.96 -12.86
CA HIS A 185 -8.93 5.70 -11.61
C HIS A 185 -8.95 7.24 -11.85
N PRO A 186 -9.95 7.98 -11.30
CA PRO A 186 -10.11 9.42 -11.54
C PRO A 186 -8.87 10.25 -11.14
N LEU A 187 -8.14 9.84 -10.11
CA LEU A 187 -6.95 10.52 -9.63
C LEU A 187 -5.80 10.52 -10.64
N ARG A 188 -5.72 9.50 -11.50
CA ARG A 188 -4.70 9.42 -12.56
C ARG A 188 -4.76 10.62 -13.49
N ARG A 189 -5.97 11.02 -13.92
CA ARG A 189 -6.18 12.18 -14.79
C ARG A 189 -5.72 13.46 -14.08
N VAL A 190 -6.14 13.65 -12.84
CA VAL A 190 -5.77 14.80 -12.02
C VAL A 190 -4.25 14.92 -11.85
N LEU A 191 -3.57 13.82 -11.51
CA LEU A 191 -2.12 13.82 -11.38
C LEU A 191 -1.41 14.09 -12.71
N THR A 192 -1.97 13.63 -13.83
CA THR A 192 -1.42 13.94 -15.15
C THR A 192 -1.50 15.45 -15.45
N GLU A 193 -2.58 16.11 -15.04
CA GLU A 193 -2.74 17.56 -15.16
C GLU A 193 -1.80 18.29 -14.19
N LEU A 194 -1.76 17.88 -12.94
CA LEU A 194 -0.90 18.48 -11.92
C LEU A 194 0.60 18.36 -12.24
N ARG A 195 1.03 17.24 -12.82
CA ARG A 195 2.44 17.05 -13.24
C ARG A 195 2.94 18.06 -14.28
N ARG A 196 2.03 18.76 -14.96
CA ARG A 196 2.40 19.85 -15.90
C ARG A 196 2.79 21.12 -15.17
N LEU A 197 2.42 21.25 -13.91
CA LEU A 197 2.80 22.39 -13.08
C LEU A 197 4.23 22.21 -12.57
N ARG A 198 5.06 23.23 -12.71
CA ARG A 198 6.48 23.18 -12.24
C ARG A 198 6.60 23.02 -10.73
N SER A 199 5.57 23.43 -10.00
CA SER A 199 5.47 23.32 -8.53
C SER A 199 5.14 21.93 -8.04
N VAL A 200 4.86 20.96 -8.94
CA VAL A 200 4.41 19.61 -8.58
C VAL A 200 5.49 18.58 -8.84
N ARG A 201 5.83 17.84 -7.79
CA ARG A 201 6.79 16.72 -7.84
C ARG A 201 6.07 15.43 -7.46
N VAL A 202 6.41 14.36 -8.15
CA VAL A 202 5.96 13.01 -7.78
C VAL A 202 7.19 12.18 -7.44
N VAL A 203 7.19 11.65 -6.22
CA VAL A 203 8.30 10.86 -5.67
C VAL A 203 7.81 9.44 -5.48
N ASP A 204 8.41 8.50 -6.19
CA ASP A 204 8.11 7.07 -5.99
C ASP A 204 8.97 6.52 -4.86
N LEU A 205 8.30 5.98 -3.84
CA LEU A 205 8.95 5.43 -2.67
C LEU A 205 9.22 3.94 -2.91
N ALA A 206 10.45 3.63 -3.25
CA ALA A 206 10.90 2.26 -3.43
C ALA A 206 10.93 1.49 -2.10
N PRO A 207 10.86 0.14 -2.11
CA PRO A 207 11.18 -0.68 -0.95
C PRO A 207 12.56 -0.32 -0.36
N LEU A 208 12.80 -0.68 0.89
CA LEU A 208 14.12 -0.53 1.52
C LEU A 208 15.14 -1.41 0.81
N ASP A 209 16.39 -1.01 0.80
CA ASP A 209 17.48 -1.91 0.41
C ASP A 209 17.76 -2.96 1.51
N ARG A 210 18.69 -3.86 1.23
CA ARG A 210 19.03 -4.93 2.16
C ARG A 210 19.56 -4.37 3.49
N ALA A 211 20.48 -3.42 3.44
CA ALA A 211 21.12 -2.88 4.63
C ALA A 211 20.12 -2.15 5.54
N ASP A 212 19.17 -1.43 4.92
CA ASP A 212 18.08 -0.75 5.62
C ASP A 212 17.07 -1.73 6.20
N THR A 213 16.74 -2.80 5.47
CA THR A 213 15.88 -3.88 5.96
C THR A 213 16.49 -4.56 7.19
N ASP A 214 17.80 -4.84 7.16
CA ASP A 214 18.53 -5.43 8.27
C ASP A 214 18.53 -4.50 9.49
N ARG A 215 18.76 -3.20 9.29
CA ARG A 215 18.69 -2.18 10.34
C ARG A 215 17.30 -2.08 10.96
N LEU A 216 16.27 -2.11 10.14
CA LEU A 216 14.89 -2.07 10.60
C LEU A 216 14.56 -3.31 11.44
N ALA A 217 14.88 -4.49 10.95
CA ALA A 217 14.64 -5.74 11.65
C ALA A 217 15.39 -5.81 12.99
N ALA A 218 16.67 -5.38 13.02
CA ALA A 218 17.47 -5.30 14.24
C ALA A 218 16.86 -4.31 15.25
N ALA A 219 16.33 -3.18 14.79
CA ALA A 219 15.68 -2.20 15.66
C ALA A 219 14.39 -2.75 16.29
N VAL A 220 13.60 -3.54 15.53
CA VAL A 220 12.36 -4.17 16.02
C VAL A 220 12.66 -5.28 17.04
N VAL A 221 13.69 -6.08 16.79
CA VAL A 221 14.10 -7.18 17.69
C VAL A 221 14.86 -6.65 18.92
N GLY A 222 15.44 -5.45 18.84
CA GLY A 222 16.25 -4.84 19.88
C GLY A 222 17.71 -5.35 19.91
N ARG A 223 18.11 -6.17 18.94
CA ARG A 223 19.47 -6.70 18.78
C ARG A 223 19.74 -7.09 17.33
N PRO A 224 20.99 -7.18 16.89
CA PRO A 224 21.33 -7.74 15.57
C PRO A 224 20.77 -9.16 15.41
N LEU A 225 20.25 -9.45 14.22
CA LEU A 225 19.79 -10.80 13.88
C LEU A 225 20.96 -11.68 13.43
N ALA A 226 20.77 -13.00 13.55
CA ALA A 226 21.68 -13.97 12.95
C ALA A 226 21.60 -13.88 11.40
N PRO A 227 22.68 -14.22 10.66
CA PRO A 227 22.71 -14.11 9.20
C PRO A 227 21.54 -14.81 8.49
N ASP A 228 21.18 -16.02 8.94
CA ASP A 228 20.07 -16.78 8.35
C ASP A 228 18.71 -16.08 8.58
N ALA A 229 18.50 -15.49 9.77
CA ALA A 229 17.28 -14.74 10.07
C ALA A 229 17.22 -13.44 9.28
N THR A 230 18.33 -12.75 9.10
CA THR A 230 18.45 -11.55 8.26
C THR A 230 18.11 -11.86 6.81
N GLU A 231 18.67 -12.93 6.26
CA GLU A 231 18.38 -13.40 4.91
C GLU A 231 16.90 -13.76 4.74
N LEU A 232 16.33 -14.46 5.72
CA LEU A 232 14.91 -14.81 5.74
C LEU A 232 14.00 -13.57 5.66
N VAL A 233 14.27 -12.57 6.53
CA VAL A 233 13.50 -11.31 6.54
C VAL A 233 13.61 -10.60 5.19
N TRP A 234 14.82 -10.49 4.64
CA TRP A 234 15.06 -9.85 3.35
C TRP A 234 14.31 -10.55 2.21
N GLN A 235 14.49 -11.85 2.07
CA GLN A 235 13.87 -12.62 0.99
C GLN A 235 12.34 -12.61 1.04
N ARG A 236 11.78 -12.68 2.25
CA ARG A 236 10.32 -12.70 2.43
C ARG A 236 9.68 -11.33 2.31
N SER A 237 10.32 -10.28 2.83
CA SER A 237 9.77 -8.92 2.77
C SER A 237 9.96 -8.26 1.41
N GLY A 238 10.98 -8.64 0.63
CA GLY A 238 11.39 -7.93 -0.58
C GLY A 238 11.70 -6.46 -0.32
N GLY A 239 12.14 -6.12 0.90
CA GLY A 239 12.41 -4.75 1.33
C GLY A 239 11.15 -3.95 1.72
N ASN A 240 9.96 -4.55 1.75
CA ASN A 240 8.76 -3.87 2.25
C ASN A 240 8.83 -3.69 3.77
N PRO A 241 8.90 -2.45 4.30
CA PRO A 241 9.13 -2.21 5.73
C PRO A 241 8.07 -2.85 6.63
N PHE A 242 6.80 -2.76 6.26
CA PHE A 242 5.71 -3.33 7.06
C PHE A 242 5.85 -4.86 7.19
N VAL A 243 6.17 -5.54 6.09
CA VAL A 243 6.38 -6.98 6.10
C VAL A 243 7.64 -7.34 6.89
N ALA A 244 8.73 -6.56 6.74
CA ALA A 244 9.97 -6.77 7.49
C ALA A 244 9.76 -6.59 9.00
N GLU A 245 8.99 -5.57 9.42
CA GLU A 245 8.64 -5.36 10.84
C GLU A 245 7.83 -6.52 11.41
N GLU A 246 6.83 -7.01 10.69
CA GLU A 246 5.99 -8.14 11.15
C GLU A 246 6.80 -9.45 11.28
N LEU A 247 7.67 -9.72 10.30
CA LEU A 247 8.58 -10.86 10.38
C LEU A 247 9.58 -10.75 11.55
N ALA A 248 10.13 -9.54 11.76
CA ALA A 248 11.03 -9.27 12.87
C ALA A 248 10.33 -9.42 14.23
N ARG A 249 9.07 -8.97 14.36
CA ARG A 249 8.25 -9.19 15.56
C ARG A 249 8.00 -10.68 15.81
N ALA A 250 7.65 -11.45 14.77
CA ALA A 250 7.47 -12.89 14.89
C ALA A 250 8.74 -13.58 15.37
N LEU A 251 9.91 -13.22 14.83
CA LEU A 251 11.20 -13.72 15.29
C LEU A 251 11.53 -13.34 16.75
N ARG A 252 11.23 -12.09 17.14
CA ARG A 252 11.39 -11.63 18.53
C ARG A 252 10.55 -12.44 19.50
N ASP A 253 9.30 -12.72 19.12
CA ASP A 253 8.32 -13.41 19.95
C ASP A 253 8.46 -14.96 19.88
N GLY A 254 9.43 -15.48 19.13
CA GLY A 254 9.68 -16.93 18.96
C GLY A 254 8.52 -17.66 18.27
N ARG A 255 7.75 -16.95 17.43
CA ARG A 255 6.63 -17.54 16.68
C ARG A 255 7.12 -18.03 15.33
N ASP A 256 6.83 -19.29 15.03
CA ASP A 256 7.02 -19.86 13.69
C ASP A 256 5.79 -19.56 12.85
N GLY A 257 5.95 -18.80 11.78
CA GLY A 257 4.89 -18.53 10.80
C GLY A 257 4.53 -17.05 10.62
N LEU A 258 3.58 -16.81 9.71
CA LEU A 258 3.03 -15.49 9.41
C LEU A 258 2.09 -15.03 10.52
N SER A 259 2.16 -13.73 10.85
CA SER A 259 1.14 -13.15 11.71
C SER A 259 -0.24 -13.16 11.02
N ASP A 260 -1.32 -13.32 11.81
CA ASP A 260 -2.68 -13.27 11.28
C ASP A 260 -2.93 -11.96 10.51
N THR A 261 -2.37 -10.85 10.98
CA THR A 261 -2.46 -9.55 10.33
C THR A 261 -1.86 -9.55 8.90
N LEU A 262 -0.69 -10.16 8.71
CA LEU A 262 -0.09 -10.28 7.37
C LEU A 262 -0.93 -11.19 6.46
N ARG A 263 -1.42 -12.29 7.03
CA ARG A 263 -2.29 -13.22 6.30
C ARG A 263 -3.56 -12.52 5.82
N GLU A 264 -4.27 -11.83 6.70
CA GLU A 264 -5.47 -11.06 6.36
C GLU A 264 -5.24 -10.00 5.29
N ILE A 265 -4.12 -9.26 5.36
CA ILE A 265 -3.78 -8.24 4.36
C ILE A 265 -3.54 -8.85 2.99
N PHE A 266 -2.84 -9.98 2.91
CA PHE A 266 -2.60 -10.64 1.62
C PHE A 266 -3.89 -11.27 1.08
N LEU A 267 -4.71 -11.91 1.92
CA LEU A 267 -6.01 -12.45 1.53
C LEU A 267 -6.94 -11.36 1.01
N ALA A 268 -7.07 -10.24 1.71
CA ALA A 268 -7.89 -9.11 1.24
C ALA A 268 -7.47 -8.59 -0.14
N ARG A 269 -6.18 -8.67 -0.50
CA ARG A 269 -5.72 -8.32 -1.85
C ARG A 269 -6.10 -9.38 -2.89
N VAL A 270 -6.07 -10.64 -2.51
CA VAL A 270 -6.49 -11.74 -3.38
C VAL A 270 -8.00 -11.66 -3.58
N ASP A 271 -8.78 -11.47 -2.51
CA ASP A 271 -10.24 -11.35 -2.55
C ASP A 271 -10.74 -10.18 -3.42
N ALA A 272 -9.93 -9.11 -3.52
CA ALA A 272 -10.23 -7.98 -4.40
C ALA A 272 -10.03 -8.26 -5.90
N LEU A 273 -9.49 -9.43 -6.26
CA LEU A 273 -9.30 -9.82 -7.66
C LEU A 273 -10.63 -10.29 -8.29
N PRO A 274 -10.79 -10.15 -9.61
CA PRO A 274 -11.82 -10.88 -10.36
C PRO A 274 -11.64 -12.40 -10.21
N GLN A 275 -12.74 -13.16 -10.23
CA GLN A 275 -12.74 -14.60 -9.97
C GLN A 275 -11.75 -15.39 -10.84
N HIS A 276 -11.62 -15.06 -12.12
CA HIS A 276 -10.67 -15.73 -13.03
C HIS A 276 -9.20 -15.42 -12.69
N ALA A 277 -8.90 -14.28 -12.06
CA ALA A 277 -7.56 -13.92 -11.65
C ALA A 277 -7.11 -14.65 -10.37
N HIS A 278 -8.04 -15.12 -9.52
CA HIS A 278 -7.71 -16.00 -8.39
C HIS A 278 -7.00 -17.28 -8.87
N ALA A 279 -7.55 -17.94 -9.89
CA ALA A 279 -6.96 -19.17 -10.43
C ALA A 279 -5.52 -18.95 -10.94
N VAL A 280 -5.26 -17.79 -11.55
CA VAL A 280 -3.93 -17.41 -12.04
C VAL A 280 -2.95 -17.23 -10.87
N VAL A 281 -3.33 -16.50 -9.82
CA VAL A 281 -2.46 -16.25 -8.67
C VAL A 281 -2.17 -17.55 -7.90
N HIS A 282 -3.17 -18.41 -7.71
CA HIS A 282 -2.98 -19.74 -7.11
C HIS A 282 -2.07 -20.64 -7.96
N ALA A 283 -2.22 -20.60 -9.28
CA ALA A 283 -1.35 -21.35 -10.18
C ALA A 283 0.10 -20.87 -10.05
N VAL A 284 0.36 -19.57 -10.14
CA VAL A 284 1.72 -19.05 -9.98
C VAL A 284 2.30 -19.37 -8.61
N ALA A 285 1.48 -19.31 -7.54
CA ALA A 285 1.90 -19.67 -6.18
C ALA A 285 2.34 -21.13 -6.03
N ALA A 286 1.69 -22.05 -6.76
CA ALA A 286 2.03 -23.47 -6.76
C ALA A 286 3.14 -23.83 -7.75
N GLY A 287 3.48 -22.93 -8.67
CA GLY A 287 4.50 -23.17 -9.71
C GLY A 287 5.92 -22.97 -9.21
N VAL A 288 6.89 -23.37 -10.03
CA VAL A 288 8.30 -23.04 -9.87
C VAL A 288 8.55 -21.74 -10.63
N GLU A 289 8.79 -20.66 -9.92
CA GLU A 289 8.96 -19.33 -10.50
C GLU A 289 10.28 -19.15 -11.27
N PRO A 290 10.28 -18.39 -12.38
CA PRO A 290 9.11 -17.80 -13.03
C PRO A 290 8.26 -18.85 -13.76
N VAL A 291 6.93 -18.64 -13.79
CA VAL A 291 5.99 -19.50 -14.53
C VAL A 291 5.77 -18.89 -15.91
N GLU A 292 6.17 -19.58 -16.95
CA GLU A 292 6.02 -19.14 -18.32
C GLU A 292 4.54 -19.04 -18.73
N HIS A 293 4.23 -18.12 -19.63
CA HIS A 293 2.84 -17.85 -20.02
C HIS A 293 2.14 -19.09 -20.63
N TRP A 294 2.85 -19.82 -21.50
CA TRP A 294 2.30 -21.06 -22.09
C TRP A 294 1.97 -22.13 -21.02
N LEU A 295 2.83 -22.24 -20.00
CA LEU A 295 2.65 -23.21 -18.92
C LEU A 295 1.46 -22.81 -18.04
N LEU A 296 1.35 -21.52 -17.74
CA LEU A 296 0.22 -20.97 -17.00
C LEU A 296 -1.10 -21.20 -17.74
N ALA A 297 -1.14 -21.01 -19.06
CA ALA A 297 -2.30 -21.28 -19.92
C ALA A 297 -2.76 -22.74 -19.82
N GLN A 298 -1.83 -23.70 -19.83
CA GLN A 298 -2.12 -25.12 -19.71
C GLN A 298 -2.67 -25.51 -18.32
N VAL A 299 -2.12 -24.88 -17.27
CA VAL A 299 -2.49 -25.17 -15.87
C VAL A 299 -3.84 -24.57 -15.51
N VAL A 300 -4.09 -23.32 -15.88
CA VAL A 300 -5.32 -22.59 -15.50
C VAL A 300 -6.48 -22.95 -16.42
N ARG A 301 -6.21 -23.26 -17.69
CA ARG A 301 -7.20 -23.66 -18.71
C ARG A 301 -8.26 -22.58 -18.98
N LEU A 302 -7.85 -21.33 -18.99
CA LEU A 302 -8.66 -20.20 -19.44
C LEU A 302 -8.43 -19.93 -20.93
N PRO A 303 -9.42 -19.37 -21.64
CA PRO A 303 -9.20 -18.77 -22.95
C PRO A 303 -8.08 -17.71 -22.89
N GLU A 304 -7.32 -17.56 -23.97
CA GLU A 304 -6.14 -16.68 -24.01
C GLU A 304 -6.46 -15.23 -23.60
N GLU A 305 -7.57 -14.68 -24.09
CA GLU A 305 -8.01 -13.32 -23.77
C GLU A 305 -8.31 -13.17 -22.26
N GLU A 306 -9.03 -14.13 -21.68
CA GLU A 306 -9.35 -14.14 -20.24
C GLU A 306 -8.09 -14.33 -19.38
N LEU A 307 -7.14 -15.15 -19.83
CA LEU A 307 -5.85 -15.33 -19.15
C LEU A 307 -5.05 -14.03 -19.11
N ILE A 308 -4.98 -13.33 -20.24
CA ILE A 308 -4.29 -12.03 -20.31
C ILE A 308 -4.95 -11.01 -19.39
N GLU A 309 -6.28 -10.94 -19.35
CA GLU A 309 -7.00 -10.06 -18.45
C GLU A 309 -6.77 -10.42 -16.98
N ALA A 310 -6.80 -11.72 -16.64
CA ALA A 310 -6.53 -12.22 -15.31
C ALA A 310 -5.11 -11.87 -14.83
N VAL A 311 -4.11 -12.07 -15.68
CA VAL A 311 -2.73 -11.68 -15.39
C VAL A 311 -2.61 -10.16 -15.21
N ARG A 312 -3.23 -9.36 -16.08
CA ARG A 312 -3.24 -7.91 -15.94
C ARG A 312 -3.86 -7.46 -14.61
N ALA A 313 -4.99 -8.07 -14.23
CA ALA A 313 -5.62 -7.80 -12.95
C ALA A 313 -4.68 -8.14 -11.79
N ALA A 314 -4.06 -9.31 -11.79
CA ALA A 314 -3.12 -9.73 -10.75
C ALA A 314 -1.87 -8.83 -10.68
N VAL A 315 -1.36 -8.35 -11.82
CA VAL A 315 -0.26 -7.36 -11.88
C VAL A 315 -0.73 -5.99 -11.38
N ALA A 316 -1.92 -5.55 -11.77
CA ALA A 316 -2.51 -4.29 -11.31
C ALA A 316 -2.71 -4.27 -9.79
N HIS A 317 -3.15 -5.39 -9.21
CA HIS A 317 -3.27 -5.58 -7.75
C HIS A 317 -1.94 -5.89 -7.06
N ARG A 318 -0.82 -5.85 -7.80
CA ARG A 318 0.55 -6.06 -7.30
C ARG A 318 0.78 -7.39 -6.59
N LEU A 319 0.06 -8.40 -6.99
CA LEU A 319 0.30 -9.78 -6.57
C LEU A 319 1.31 -10.47 -7.46
N LEU A 320 1.31 -10.16 -8.77
CA LEU A 320 2.26 -10.67 -9.75
C LEU A 320 3.17 -9.58 -10.29
N VAL A 321 4.34 -9.98 -10.75
CA VAL A 321 5.25 -9.18 -11.58
C VAL A 321 5.65 -10.00 -12.80
N GLY A 322 5.77 -9.30 -13.94
CA GLY A 322 6.38 -9.89 -15.14
C GLY A 322 7.88 -10.09 -14.91
N ALA A 323 8.39 -11.20 -15.39
CA ALA A 323 9.81 -11.51 -15.51
C ALA A 323 10.11 -11.80 -16.99
N ASP A 324 11.38 -11.79 -17.39
CA ASP A 324 11.78 -11.96 -18.80
C ASP A 324 11.22 -13.25 -19.42
N GLU A 325 11.03 -14.27 -18.65
CA GLU A 325 10.56 -15.59 -19.10
C GLU A 325 9.14 -15.96 -18.60
N GLY A 326 8.43 -15.06 -17.88
CA GLY A 326 7.10 -15.42 -17.36
C GLY A 326 6.61 -14.53 -16.23
N TYR A 327 5.93 -15.13 -15.26
CA TYR A 327 5.33 -14.44 -14.11
C TYR A 327 5.83 -15.02 -12.82
N ARG A 328 5.99 -14.16 -11.81
CA ARG A 328 6.30 -14.56 -10.44
C ARG A 328 5.48 -13.76 -9.44
N LEU A 329 5.32 -14.30 -8.25
CA LEU A 329 4.73 -13.55 -7.15
C LEU A 329 5.63 -12.38 -6.77
N ARG A 330 5.02 -11.26 -6.45
CA ARG A 330 5.74 -10.08 -6.01
C ARG A 330 6.40 -10.29 -4.64
N HIS A 331 5.69 -10.96 -3.74
CA HIS A 331 6.18 -11.34 -2.42
C HIS A 331 6.01 -12.83 -2.22
N ARG A 332 7.08 -13.53 -1.87
CA ARG A 332 7.05 -14.98 -1.61
C ARG A 332 6.04 -15.38 -0.53
N LEU A 333 5.78 -14.49 0.43
CA LEU A 333 4.77 -14.69 1.46
C LEU A 333 3.37 -14.93 0.92
N VAL A 334 3.04 -14.39 -0.24
CA VAL A 334 1.74 -14.65 -0.90
C VAL A 334 1.60 -16.13 -1.23
N ALA A 335 2.67 -16.79 -1.67
CA ALA A 335 2.65 -18.24 -1.90
C ALA A 335 2.35 -19.03 -0.62
N GLU A 336 2.97 -18.64 0.51
CA GLU A 336 2.75 -19.29 1.80
C GLU A 336 1.30 -19.11 2.27
N VAL A 337 0.74 -17.91 2.14
CA VAL A 337 -0.67 -17.63 2.48
C VAL A 337 -1.61 -18.46 1.62
N LEU A 338 -1.42 -18.45 0.31
CA LEU A 338 -2.29 -19.15 -0.63
C LEU A 338 -2.17 -20.70 -0.51
N ALA A 339 -1.00 -21.20 -0.17
CA ALA A 339 -0.82 -22.63 0.09
C ALA A 339 -1.63 -23.13 1.30
N HIS A 340 -1.89 -22.26 2.27
CA HIS A 340 -2.75 -22.57 3.42
C HIS A 340 -4.25 -22.47 3.12
N GLU A 341 -4.65 -21.66 2.14
CA GLU A 341 -6.06 -21.50 1.73
C GLU A 341 -6.54 -22.67 0.85
N LEU A 342 -5.65 -23.23 0.03
CA LEU A 342 -5.99 -24.35 -0.83
C LEU A 342 -6.20 -25.64 -0.02
N LEU A 343 -7.31 -26.33 -0.27
CA LEU A 343 -7.52 -27.67 0.24
C LEU A 343 -6.44 -28.62 -0.30
N PRO A 344 -6.06 -29.65 0.46
CA PRO A 344 -5.05 -30.62 -0.01
C PRO A 344 -5.37 -31.22 -1.40
N ALA A 345 -6.65 -31.47 -1.68
CA ALA A 345 -7.10 -31.99 -2.98
C ALA A 345 -6.91 -30.97 -4.12
N GLU A 346 -7.18 -29.69 -3.87
CA GLU A 346 -6.99 -28.61 -4.85
C GLU A 346 -5.52 -28.40 -5.16
N ARG A 347 -4.67 -28.38 -4.14
CA ARG A 347 -3.22 -28.26 -4.28
C ARG A 347 -2.63 -29.45 -5.05
N SER A 348 -3.05 -30.67 -4.73
CA SER A 348 -2.65 -31.88 -5.46
C SER A 348 -3.09 -31.82 -6.93
N ALA A 349 -4.34 -31.38 -7.19
CA ALA A 349 -4.84 -31.22 -8.55
C ALA A 349 -4.02 -30.18 -9.35
N LEU A 350 -3.62 -29.09 -8.70
CA LEU A 350 -2.81 -28.04 -9.33
C LEU A 350 -1.42 -28.57 -9.73
N HIS A 351 -0.71 -29.25 -8.81
CA HIS A 351 0.58 -29.85 -9.11
C HIS A 351 0.49 -30.94 -10.20
N ARG A 352 -0.59 -31.71 -10.23
CA ARG A 352 -0.84 -32.67 -11.29
C ARG A 352 -0.97 -32.01 -12.65
N ARG A 353 -1.72 -30.90 -12.76
CA ARG A 353 -1.84 -30.13 -14.01
C ARG A 353 -0.48 -29.60 -14.49
N TYR A 354 0.36 -29.11 -13.57
CA TYR A 354 1.74 -28.72 -13.88
C TYR A 354 2.55 -29.89 -14.44
N ALA A 355 2.47 -31.05 -13.78
CA ALA A 355 3.18 -32.24 -14.22
C ALA A 355 2.72 -32.72 -15.61
N GLU A 356 1.39 -32.74 -15.85
CA GLU A 356 0.81 -33.06 -17.17
C GLU A 356 1.27 -32.11 -18.25
N ALA A 357 1.22 -30.80 -18.00
CA ALA A 357 1.67 -29.76 -18.95
C ALA A 357 3.17 -29.89 -19.27
N LEU A 358 4.02 -30.11 -18.28
CA LEU A 358 5.45 -30.29 -18.45
C LEU A 358 5.83 -31.61 -19.14
N THR A 359 5.02 -32.67 -18.97
CA THR A 359 5.24 -33.96 -19.66
C THR A 359 5.04 -33.84 -21.18
N SER A 360 4.14 -32.96 -21.60
CA SER A 360 3.88 -32.70 -23.03
C SER A 360 4.94 -31.80 -23.68
N ALA A 361 5.81 -31.15 -22.88
CA ALA A 361 6.84 -30.25 -23.36
C ALA A 361 8.18 -30.99 -23.57
N THR A 362 8.72 -30.96 -24.79
CA THR A 362 9.86 -31.76 -25.25
C THR A 362 11.26 -31.27 -24.83
N ALA A 363 11.42 -30.39 -23.83
CA ALA A 363 12.69 -29.79 -23.50
C ALA A 363 13.29 -30.32 -22.18
N GLU A 364 14.60 -30.65 -22.17
CA GLU A 364 15.34 -31.15 -21.00
C GLU A 364 15.30 -30.24 -19.77
N LEU A 365 15.14 -28.91 -19.98
CA LEU A 365 15.01 -27.93 -18.89
C LEU A 365 13.76 -28.15 -18.00
N HIS A 366 12.75 -28.82 -18.48
CA HIS A 366 11.49 -29.03 -17.77
C HIS A 366 11.52 -30.28 -16.88
N GLN A 367 12.49 -31.19 -17.03
CA GLN A 367 12.54 -32.44 -16.26
C GLN A 367 12.65 -32.25 -14.76
N ALA A 368 13.46 -31.28 -14.31
CA ALA A 368 13.60 -30.99 -12.87
C ALA A 368 12.29 -30.44 -12.27
N ARG A 369 11.60 -29.56 -12.98
CA ARG A 369 10.30 -29.00 -12.60
C ARG A 369 9.21 -30.09 -12.60
N LEU A 370 9.21 -30.95 -13.61
CA LEU A 370 8.32 -32.09 -13.70
C LEU A 370 8.47 -33.04 -12.50
N ALA A 371 9.69 -33.41 -12.15
CA ALA A 371 9.98 -34.26 -10.99
C ALA A 371 9.56 -33.59 -9.65
N HIS A 372 9.66 -32.29 -9.54
CA HIS A 372 9.19 -31.53 -8.39
C HIS A 372 7.67 -31.61 -8.24
N HIS A 373 6.92 -31.34 -9.30
CA HIS A 373 5.45 -31.34 -9.26
C HIS A 373 4.87 -32.75 -9.06
N TRP A 374 5.45 -33.77 -9.67
CA TRP A 374 5.02 -35.17 -9.44
C TRP A 374 5.23 -35.60 -7.98
N ARG A 375 6.39 -35.29 -7.40
CA ARG A 375 6.66 -35.61 -5.98
C ARG A 375 5.66 -34.93 -5.03
N LEU A 376 5.32 -33.67 -5.28
CA LEU A 376 4.35 -32.95 -4.46
C LEU A 376 2.92 -33.48 -4.64
N ALA A 377 2.52 -33.85 -5.85
CA ALA A 377 1.22 -34.45 -6.11
C ALA A 377 1.08 -35.81 -5.40
N GLU A 378 2.09 -36.68 -5.49
CA GLU A 378 2.13 -38.00 -4.84
C GLU A 378 2.19 -37.89 -3.31
N ALA A 379 3.03 -37.02 -2.76
CA ALA A 379 3.14 -36.81 -1.32
C ALA A 379 1.82 -36.36 -0.69
N LEU A 380 1.09 -35.46 -1.35
CA LEU A 380 -0.22 -34.99 -0.89
C LEU A 380 -1.29 -36.08 -0.98
N THR A 381 -1.21 -36.95 -1.99
CA THR A 381 -2.12 -38.08 -2.14
C THR A 381 -1.83 -39.19 -1.12
N SER A 382 -0.54 -39.47 -0.86
CA SER A 382 -0.08 -40.45 0.13
C SER A 382 -0.43 -40.03 1.55
N ALA A 383 -0.13 -38.77 1.91
CA ALA A 383 -0.47 -38.23 3.23
C ALA A 383 -1.98 -38.28 3.52
N THR A 384 -2.81 -38.07 2.49
CA THR A 384 -4.28 -38.18 2.61
C THR A 384 -4.70 -39.63 2.81
N ALA A 385 -4.05 -40.58 2.14
CA ALA A 385 -4.31 -42.01 2.29
C ALA A 385 -3.89 -42.53 3.68
N GLU A 386 -2.72 -42.14 4.18
CA GLU A 386 -2.25 -42.49 5.53
C GLU A 386 -3.16 -41.93 6.63
N LEU A 387 -3.59 -40.66 6.50
CA LEU A 387 -4.57 -40.07 7.41
C LEU A 387 -5.92 -40.81 7.38
N HIS A 388 -6.35 -41.27 6.22
CA HIS A 388 -7.59 -42.07 6.08
C HIS A 388 -7.43 -43.44 6.73
N GLN A 389 -6.31 -44.13 6.52
CA GLN A 389 -6.00 -45.38 7.18
C GLN A 389 -5.88 -45.27 8.71
N ALA A 390 -5.22 -44.18 9.18
CA ALA A 390 -5.11 -43.90 10.61
C ALA A 390 -6.50 -43.63 11.24
N ARG A 391 -7.37 -42.89 10.54
CA ARG A 391 -8.76 -42.65 10.97
C ARG A 391 -9.59 -43.94 10.99
N LEU A 392 -9.49 -44.78 9.96
CA LEU A 392 -10.15 -46.08 9.93
C LEU A 392 -9.66 -46.96 11.09
N ALA A 393 -8.37 -47.07 11.31
CA ALA A 393 -7.78 -47.81 12.43
C ALA A 393 -8.20 -47.27 13.81
N HIS A 394 -8.41 -45.95 13.93
CA HIS A 394 -8.94 -45.34 15.14
C HIS A 394 -10.41 -45.68 15.36
N HIS A 395 -11.24 -45.60 14.31
CA HIS A 395 -12.65 -45.98 14.38
C HIS A 395 -12.84 -47.45 14.68
N TRP A 396 -12.01 -48.34 14.10
CA TRP A 396 -12.05 -49.77 14.41
C TRP A 396 -11.67 -50.07 15.86
N ARG A 397 -10.74 -49.31 16.46
CA ARG A 397 -10.39 -49.44 17.87
C ARG A 397 -11.44 -48.90 18.84
N LEU A 398 -12.32 -48.03 18.39
CA LEU A 398 -13.44 -47.49 19.19
C LEU A 398 -14.72 -48.35 19.04
N ALA A 399 -14.81 -49.20 18.02
CA ALA A 399 -15.97 -50.01 17.73
C ALA A 399 -15.85 -51.47 18.21
N GLY A 400 -14.67 -51.92 18.68
CA GLY A 400 -14.39 -53.20 19.30
C GLY A 400 -13.90 -53.09 20.72
#